data_1a62639c04288601ea90232a4f9b7178
#
_entry.id   1a62639c04288601ea90232a4f9b7178
#
_cell.length_a   1.000
_cell.length_b   1.000
_cell.length_c   1.000
_cell.angle_alpha   90.00
_cell.angle_beta   90.00
_cell.angle_gamma   90.00
#
_symmetry.space_group_name_H-M   'P 1'
#
loop_
_entity.id
_entity.type
_entity.pdbx_description
1 polymer ?
#
loop_
_entity_poly.entity_id
_entity_poly.type
_entity_poly.pdbx_seq_one_letter_code
_entity_poly.pdbx_strand_id
1 'polypeptide(L)'
;MTRPGDTEGAGAARHRRSAGLLLFRRAADGGTEVLLGHMGGPYYARKEAGAWTVPKGEYPPVEHAWEAARREFEEELGLPPPDGTAVPLGEVRQAGGKVVTAWAVRADLDPSTVVPGTFGMEWPPRSGRRQEFPELDRVRWFPLAEAREVIVKAQAAFLDRLAEHSDGG
;
A
#
# COMPACT_ATOMS: atom_id res chain seq x y z
N MET A 1 34.92 -7.00 -18.21
CA MET A 1 34.44 -5.67 -17.82
C MET A 1 32.95 -5.57 -18.05
N THR A 2 32.17 -5.57 -16.98
CA THR A 2 30.71 -5.49 -17.07
C THR A 2 30.31 -4.11 -17.54
N ARG A 3 29.47 -4.03 -18.54
CA ARG A 3 28.95 -2.74 -19.02
C ARG A 3 28.04 -2.16 -17.95
N PRO A 4 28.28 -0.92 -17.49
CA PRO A 4 27.48 -0.33 -16.42
C PRO A 4 25.97 -0.31 -16.72
N GLY A 5 25.59 -0.18 -17.99
CA GLY A 5 24.19 -0.07 -18.37
C GLY A 5 23.37 -1.35 -18.26
N ASP A 6 24.02 -2.50 -18.45
CA ASP A 6 23.31 -3.78 -18.47
C ASP A 6 22.94 -4.26 -17.07
N THR A 7 23.76 -3.87 -16.08
CA THR A 7 23.54 -4.27 -14.70
C THR A 7 22.53 -3.37 -14.00
N GLU A 8 22.50 -2.09 -14.34
CA GLU A 8 21.59 -1.13 -13.74
C GLU A 8 20.15 -1.36 -14.19
N GLY A 9 19.95 -1.64 -15.48
CA GLY A 9 18.61 -1.89 -16.00
C GLY A 9 17.98 -3.15 -15.44
N ALA A 10 18.76 -4.23 -15.35
CA ALA A 10 18.28 -5.49 -14.77
C ALA A 10 18.07 -5.36 -13.27
N GLY A 11 18.93 -4.61 -12.57
CA GLY A 11 18.79 -4.34 -11.15
C GLY A 11 17.55 -3.50 -10.83
N ALA A 12 17.30 -2.44 -11.58
CA ALA A 12 16.14 -1.58 -11.41
C ALA A 12 14.84 -2.35 -11.63
N ALA A 13 14.76 -3.22 -12.64
CA ALA A 13 13.59 -4.02 -12.92
C ALA A 13 13.31 -5.06 -11.83
N ARG A 14 14.38 -5.64 -11.24
CA ARG A 14 14.25 -6.65 -10.19
C ARG A 14 13.97 -6.05 -8.82
N HIS A 15 14.33 -4.79 -8.60
CA HIS A 15 14.32 -4.16 -7.28
C HIS A 15 13.36 -2.99 -7.18
N ARG A 16 12.24 -3.08 -7.91
CA ARG A 16 11.16 -2.12 -7.73
C ARG A 16 10.59 -2.35 -6.33
N ARG A 17 10.82 -1.36 -5.48
CA ARG A 17 10.47 -1.43 -4.07
C ARG A 17 9.44 -0.37 -3.73
N SER A 18 8.43 -0.82 -2.98
CA SER A 18 7.43 0.06 -2.41
C SER A 18 7.45 -0.09 -0.90
N ALA A 19 7.02 0.94 -0.21
CA ALA A 19 6.90 0.93 1.24
C ALA A 19 5.56 1.53 1.64
N GLY A 20 4.95 1.00 2.69
CA GLY A 20 3.65 1.46 3.12
C GLY A 20 3.39 1.28 4.60
N LEU A 21 2.30 1.88 5.06
CA LEU A 21 1.83 1.80 6.43
C LEU A 21 0.47 1.13 6.49
N LEU A 22 0.36 0.10 7.31
CA LEU A 22 -0.90 -0.57 7.60
C LEU A 22 -1.38 -0.07 8.95
N LEU A 23 -2.34 0.86 8.95
CA LEU A 23 -2.94 1.30 10.19
C LEU A 23 -3.87 0.24 10.72
N PHE A 24 -3.86 0.05 12.04
CA PHE A 24 -4.77 -0.88 12.68
C PHE A 24 -5.36 -0.26 13.95
N ARG A 25 -6.54 -0.73 14.30
CA ARG A 25 -7.22 -0.28 15.51
C ARG A 25 -8.06 -1.42 16.08
N ARG A 26 -8.47 -1.29 17.32
CA ARG A 26 -9.40 -2.23 17.94
C ARG A 26 -10.81 -1.89 17.50
N ALA A 27 -11.55 -2.87 17.01
CA ALA A 27 -12.95 -2.71 16.66
C ALA A 27 -13.83 -2.73 17.92
N ALA A 28 -15.09 -2.31 17.76
CA ALA A 28 -16.06 -2.30 18.84
C ALA A 28 -16.29 -3.68 19.45
N ASP A 29 -16.17 -4.74 18.66
CA ASP A 29 -16.33 -6.13 19.11
C ASP A 29 -15.07 -6.71 19.78
N GLY A 30 -14.01 -5.92 19.89
CA GLY A 30 -12.72 -6.34 20.45
C GLY A 30 -11.75 -6.93 19.43
N GLY A 31 -12.16 -7.12 18.19
CA GLY A 31 -11.29 -7.58 17.11
C GLY A 31 -10.38 -6.48 16.58
N THR A 32 -9.58 -6.81 15.60
CA THR A 32 -8.68 -5.87 14.94
C THR A 32 -9.24 -5.46 13.58
N GLU A 33 -9.21 -4.15 13.32
CA GLU A 33 -9.51 -3.60 12.00
C GLU A 33 -8.25 -3.00 11.39
N VAL A 34 -8.16 -3.07 10.07
CA VAL A 34 -7.05 -2.48 9.31
C VAL A 34 -7.59 -1.52 8.26
N LEU A 35 -6.81 -0.49 7.95
CA LEU A 35 -7.17 0.51 6.96
C LEU A 35 -6.55 0.14 5.62
N LEU A 36 -7.39 -0.07 4.62
CA LEU A 36 -6.95 -0.36 3.26
C LEU A 36 -7.50 0.68 2.29
N GLY A 37 -6.80 0.87 1.19
CA GLY A 37 -7.22 1.72 0.10
C GLY A 37 -7.61 0.91 -1.11
N HIS A 38 -8.71 1.28 -1.77
CA HIS A 38 -9.10 0.68 -3.04
C HIS A 38 -8.28 1.32 -4.15
N MET A 39 -7.64 0.49 -4.97
CA MET A 39 -6.82 0.99 -6.07
C MET A 39 -7.68 1.75 -7.07
N GLY A 40 -7.23 2.96 -7.41
CA GLY A 40 -7.95 3.83 -8.32
C GLY A 40 -7.65 3.53 -9.77
N GLY A 41 -8.37 4.22 -10.64
CA GLY A 41 -8.21 4.06 -12.07
C GLY A 41 -9.21 3.10 -12.67
N PRO A 42 -9.32 3.10 -14.00
CA PRO A 42 -10.40 2.37 -14.69
C PRO A 42 -10.28 0.86 -14.60
N TYR A 43 -9.07 0.32 -14.43
CA TYR A 43 -8.87 -1.12 -14.36
C TYR A 43 -9.42 -1.76 -13.10
N TYR A 44 -9.50 -0.99 -12.00
CA TYR A 44 -9.95 -1.50 -10.70
C TYR A 44 -11.34 -1.02 -10.31
N ALA A 45 -11.95 -0.15 -11.11
CA ALA A 45 -13.18 0.55 -10.74
C ALA A 45 -14.32 -0.37 -10.27
N ARG A 46 -14.40 -1.57 -10.82
CA ARG A 46 -15.47 -2.54 -10.52
C ARG A 46 -14.97 -3.79 -9.80
N LYS A 47 -13.74 -3.77 -9.30
CA LYS A 47 -13.17 -4.93 -8.63
C LYS A 47 -13.14 -4.72 -7.13
N GLU A 48 -13.43 -5.77 -6.38
CA GLU A 48 -13.28 -5.79 -4.93
C GLU A 48 -12.17 -6.75 -4.52
N ALA A 49 -12.30 -8.04 -4.86
CA ALA A 49 -11.27 -9.02 -4.52
C ALA A 49 -9.94 -8.68 -5.18
N GLY A 50 -8.89 -8.58 -4.39
CA GLY A 50 -7.55 -8.27 -4.88
C GLY A 50 -7.36 -6.81 -5.30
N ALA A 51 -8.35 -5.94 -5.06
CA ALA A 51 -8.29 -4.53 -5.46
C ALA A 51 -7.98 -3.57 -4.32
N TRP A 52 -7.83 -4.06 -3.11
CA TRP A 52 -7.51 -3.25 -1.94
C TRP A 52 -6.07 -3.48 -1.52
N THR A 53 -5.42 -2.43 -1.06
CA THR A 53 -3.98 -2.45 -0.78
C THR A 53 -3.66 -1.65 0.48
N VAL A 54 -2.55 -2.02 1.12
CA VAL A 54 -1.90 -1.15 2.09
C VAL A 54 -1.52 0.14 1.35
N PRO A 55 -1.84 1.33 1.88
CA PRO A 55 -1.37 2.57 1.28
C PRO A 55 0.16 2.57 1.19
N LYS A 56 0.67 2.64 -0.03
CA LYS A 56 2.09 2.47 -0.31
C LYS A 56 2.48 3.12 -1.62
N GLY A 57 3.76 3.34 -1.81
CA GLY A 57 4.28 3.79 -3.09
C GLY A 57 5.73 3.41 -3.30
N GLU A 58 6.19 3.55 -4.52
CA GLU A 58 7.55 3.22 -4.89
C GLU A 58 8.52 4.28 -4.38
N TYR A 59 9.72 3.86 -4.05
CA TYR A 59 10.76 4.76 -3.57
C TYR A 59 12.11 4.42 -4.18
N PRO A 60 12.97 5.45 -4.35
CA PRO A 60 14.30 5.23 -4.91
C PRO A 60 15.24 4.55 -3.90
N PRO A 61 16.30 3.88 -4.37
CA PRO A 61 17.25 3.19 -3.48
C PRO A 61 17.93 4.09 -2.44
N VAL A 62 18.00 5.39 -2.69
CA VAL A 62 18.62 6.34 -1.77
C VAL A 62 17.75 6.67 -0.57
N GLU A 63 16.46 6.39 -0.64
CA GLU A 63 15.52 6.66 0.43
C GLU A 63 15.36 5.43 1.33
N HIS A 64 15.28 5.64 2.64
CA HIS A 64 15.03 4.53 3.57
C HIS A 64 13.56 4.12 3.51
N ALA A 65 13.30 2.82 3.57
CA ALA A 65 11.96 2.28 3.43
C ALA A 65 10.96 2.86 4.44
N TRP A 66 11.38 3.05 5.70
CA TRP A 66 10.53 3.64 6.73
C TRP A 66 10.11 5.06 6.38
N GLU A 67 11.06 5.88 5.97
CA GLU A 67 10.77 7.26 5.56
C GLU A 67 9.89 7.30 4.32
N ALA A 68 10.14 6.40 3.38
CA ALA A 68 9.33 6.27 2.17
C ALA A 68 7.89 5.89 2.51
N ALA A 69 7.71 4.95 3.44
CA ALA A 69 6.37 4.54 3.87
C ALA A 69 5.57 5.73 4.43
N ARG A 70 6.20 6.55 5.25
CA ARG A 70 5.56 7.73 5.83
C ARG A 70 5.23 8.78 4.77
N ARG A 71 6.17 9.03 3.86
CA ARG A 71 5.98 9.99 2.76
C ARG A 71 4.86 9.53 1.83
N GLU A 72 4.86 8.27 1.44
CA GLU A 72 3.84 7.72 0.54
C GLU A 72 2.46 7.71 1.18
N PHE A 73 2.39 7.45 2.49
CA PHE A 73 1.12 7.54 3.21
C PHE A 73 0.52 8.95 3.07
N GLU A 74 1.34 9.97 3.29
CA GLU A 74 0.89 11.35 3.18
C GLU A 74 0.48 11.71 1.76
N GLU A 75 1.25 11.28 0.77
CA GLU A 75 0.92 11.54 -0.63
C GLU A 75 -0.38 10.85 -1.06
N GLU A 76 -0.59 9.61 -0.61
CA GLU A 76 -1.75 8.84 -1.03
C GLU A 76 -3.03 9.19 -0.28
N LEU A 77 -2.93 9.61 0.96
CA LEU A 77 -4.10 9.91 1.79
C LEU A 77 -4.31 11.40 2.06
N GLY A 78 -3.34 12.24 1.77
CA GLY A 78 -3.44 13.67 2.03
C GLY A 78 -3.46 14.02 3.51
N LEU A 79 -2.99 13.12 4.36
CA LEU A 79 -2.94 13.30 5.81
C LEU A 79 -1.55 12.97 6.31
N PRO A 80 -1.06 13.65 7.34
CA PRO A 80 0.23 13.29 7.90
C PRO A 80 0.19 11.88 8.48
N PRO A 81 1.27 11.10 8.34
CA PRO A 81 1.31 9.77 8.92
C PRO A 81 1.22 9.87 10.45
N PRO A 82 0.47 8.97 11.10
CA PRO A 82 0.34 9.02 12.55
C PRO A 82 1.66 8.70 13.24
N ASP A 83 1.87 9.34 14.37
CA ASP A 83 2.99 9.04 15.26
C ASP A 83 2.55 7.95 16.23
N GLY A 84 3.21 6.84 16.18
CA GLY A 84 2.89 5.72 17.04
C GLY A 84 3.99 4.69 16.94
N THR A 85 3.93 3.69 17.79
CA THR A 85 4.89 2.59 17.71
C THR A 85 4.64 1.82 16.42
N ALA A 86 5.68 1.72 15.60
CA ALA A 86 5.61 0.98 14.36
C ALA A 86 6.09 -0.44 14.58
N VAL A 87 5.33 -1.39 14.05
CA VAL A 87 5.66 -2.81 14.09
C VAL A 87 6.08 -3.24 12.69
N PRO A 88 7.33 -3.67 12.49
CA PRO A 88 7.74 -4.15 11.18
C PRO A 88 6.94 -5.39 10.77
N LEU A 89 6.37 -5.36 9.59
CA LEU A 89 5.67 -6.50 9.01
C LEU A 89 6.51 -7.19 7.94
N GLY A 90 7.74 -6.72 7.73
CA GLY A 90 8.62 -7.31 6.72
C GLY A 90 8.19 -6.97 5.31
N GLU A 91 8.59 -7.81 4.38
CA GLU A 91 8.32 -7.57 2.98
C GLU A 91 7.59 -8.74 2.33
N VAL A 92 6.90 -8.47 1.25
CA VAL A 92 6.28 -9.47 0.40
C VAL A 92 6.64 -9.19 -1.05
N ARG A 93 6.65 -10.22 -1.87
CA ARG A 93 6.88 -10.08 -3.30
C ARG A 93 5.55 -10.25 -4.03
N GLN A 94 5.17 -9.23 -4.78
CA GLN A 94 3.95 -9.27 -5.59
C GLN A 94 4.22 -9.86 -6.97
N ALA A 95 3.17 -10.19 -7.68
CA ALA A 95 3.26 -10.59 -9.08
C ALA A 95 4.00 -9.50 -9.86
N GLY A 96 4.85 -9.89 -10.78
CA GLY A 96 5.69 -8.96 -11.52
C GLY A 96 6.99 -8.58 -10.84
N GLY A 97 7.26 -9.13 -9.64
CA GLY A 97 8.53 -8.95 -8.95
C GLY A 97 8.63 -7.72 -8.06
N LYS A 98 7.57 -6.95 -7.91
CA LYS A 98 7.56 -5.80 -6.97
C LYS A 98 7.69 -6.31 -5.54
N VAL A 99 8.55 -5.65 -4.76
CA VAL A 99 8.72 -5.96 -3.35
C VAL A 99 8.08 -4.84 -2.53
N VAL A 100 7.20 -5.20 -1.61
CA VAL A 100 6.52 -4.25 -0.72
C VAL A 100 6.96 -4.50 0.70
N THR A 101 7.44 -3.45 1.37
CA THR A 101 7.77 -3.48 2.79
C THR A 101 6.71 -2.68 3.53
N ALA A 102 6.22 -3.19 4.65
CA ALA A 102 5.20 -2.51 5.41
C ALA A 102 5.47 -2.51 6.90
N TRP A 103 4.95 -1.50 7.58
CA TRP A 103 4.90 -1.39 9.03
C TRP A 103 3.45 -1.23 9.44
N ALA A 104 3.09 -1.83 10.58
CA ALA A 104 1.80 -1.61 11.18
C ALA A 104 1.92 -0.50 12.22
N VAL A 105 0.97 0.41 12.24
CA VAL A 105 0.92 1.50 13.22
C VAL A 105 -0.48 1.54 13.81
N ARG A 106 -0.58 1.50 15.14
CA ARG A 106 -1.87 1.65 15.80
C ARG A 106 -2.30 3.12 15.74
N ALA A 107 -3.44 3.36 15.13
CA ALA A 107 -3.96 4.71 14.97
C ALA A 107 -5.45 4.65 14.61
N ASP A 108 -6.15 5.72 14.89
CA ASP A 108 -7.49 5.91 14.39
C ASP A 108 -7.46 7.03 13.35
N LEU A 109 -8.26 6.87 12.30
CA LEU A 109 -8.32 7.82 11.20
C LEU A 109 -9.72 7.77 10.63
N ASP A 110 -10.30 8.95 10.40
CA ASP A 110 -11.60 9.05 9.76
C ASP A 110 -11.41 9.01 8.23
N PRO A 111 -11.89 7.94 7.56
CA PRO A 111 -11.71 7.84 6.11
C PRO A 111 -12.31 9.00 5.31
N SER A 112 -13.30 9.69 5.87
CA SER A 112 -13.92 10.83 5.17
C SER A 112 -12.98 12.04 5.07
N THR A 113 -11.90 12.06 5.82
CA THR A 113 -10.92 13.16 5.78
C THR A 113 -9.81 12.94 4.76
N VAL A 114 -9.79 11.78 4.12
CA VAL A 114 -8.75 11.42 3.16
C VAL A 114 -8.90 12.24 1.87
N VAL A 115 -7.78 12.79 1.40
CA VAL A 115 -7.72 13.48 0.12
C VAL A 115 -6.66 12.78 -0.71
N PRO A 116 -7.04 11.84 -1.57
CA PRO A 116 -6.07 11.02 -2.28
C PRO A 116 -5.27 11.81 -3.29
N GLY A 117 -4.00 11.43 -3.45
CA GLY A 117 -3.20 11.90 -4.56
C GLY A 117 -3.72 11.33 -5.88
N THR A 118 -3.23 11.85 -6.98
CA THR A 118 -3.67 11.42 -8.31
C THR A 118 -2.51 10.92 -9.15
N PHE A 119 -2.84 10.13 -10.16
CA PHE A 119 -1.88 9.74 -11.18
C PHE A 119 -2.51 9.93 -12.56
N GLY A 120 -1.66 10.16 -13.57
CA GLY A 120 -2.13 10.31 -14.94
C GLY A 120 -1.90 9.05 -15.75
N MET A 121 -2.83 8.71 -16.63
CA MET A 121 -2.65 7.64 -17.58
C MET A 121 -3.42 7.92 -18.85
N GLU A 122 -2.98 7.30 -19.95
CA GLU A 122 -3.71 7.38 -21.20
C GLU A 122 -4.96 6.52 -21.09
N TRP A 123 -6.11 7.14 -21.26
CA TRP A 123 -7.39 6.45 -21.20
C TRP A 123 -8.43 7.13 -22.10
N PRO A 124 -9.19 6.42 -22.95
CA PRO A 124 -9.04 4.98 -23.19
C PRO A 124 -7.68 4.62 -23.82
N PRO A 125 -7.32 3.33 -23.82
CA PRO A 125 -6.05 2.91 -24.44
C PRO A 125 -5.95 3.38 -25.88
N ARG A 126 -4.78 3.88 -26.26
CA ARG A 126 -4.47 4.37 -27.60
C ARG A 126 -5.31 5.58 -28.05
N SER A 127 -5.96 6.26 -27.12
CA SER A 127 -6.78 7.42 -27.46
C SER A 127 -5.97 8.72 -27.61
N GLY A 128 -4.75 8.73 -27.09
CA GLY A 128 -3.94 9.95 -27.02
C GLY A 128 -4.41 10.90 -25.94
N ARG A 129 -5.41 10.51 -25.15
CA ARG A 129 -5.96 11.34 -24.08
C ARG A 129 -5.40 10.92 -22.73
N ARG A 130 -4.75 11.85 -22.04
CA ARG A 130 -4.24 11.61 -20.69
C ARG A 130 -5.29 12.08 -19.71
N GLN A 131 -5.68 11.18 -18.78
CA GLN A 131 -6.64 11.48 -17.75
C GLN A 131 -6.03 11.26 -16.38
N GLU A 132 -6.51 12.02 -15.41
CA GLU A 132 -6.08 11.90 -14.01
C GLU A 132 -7.08 11.04 -13.24
N PHE A 133 -6.52 10.15 -12.41
CA PHE A 133 -7.31 9.27 -11.54
C PHE A 133 -6.75 9.33 -10.13
N PRO A 134 -7.57 9.15 -9.10
CA PRO A 134 -7.03 9.06 -7.74
C PRO A 134 -6.19 7.79 -7.59
N GLU A 135 -5.09 7.89 -6.85
CA GLU A 135 -4.26 6.71 -6.52
C GLU A 135 -5.09 5.68 -5.75
N LEU A 136 -5.85 6.16 -4.77
CA LEU A 136 -6.81 5.35 -4.03
C LEU A 136 -8.16 6.05 -4.15
N ASP A 137 -9.16 5.38 -4.68
CA ASP A 137 -10.47 6.00 -4.87
C ASP A 137 -11.40 5.86 -3.67
N ARG A 138 -11.10 4.93 -2.76
CA ARG A 138 -11.82 4.73 -1.50
C ARG A 138 -10.85 4.27 -0.44
N VAL A 139 -11.11 4.62 0.81
CA VAL A 139 -10.33 4.17 1.95
C VAL A 139 -11.32 3.69 3.00
N ARG A 140 -11.07 2.53 3.60
CA ARG A 140 -12.04 1.91 4.49
C ARG A 140 -11.35 1.04 5.54
N TRP A 141 -11.95 1.00 6.72
CA TRP A 141 -11.56 0.06 7.77
C TRP A 141 -12.23 -1.29 7.53
N PHE A 142 -11.46 -2.36 7.67
CA PHE A 142 -11.93 -3.73 7.50
C PHE A 142 -11.56 -4.58 8.70
N PRO A 143 -12.48 -5.41 9.20
CA PRO A 143 -12.07 -6.52 10.08
C PRO A 143 -11.05 -7.39 9.34
N LEU A 144 -10.12 -8.01 10.07
CA LEU A 144 -9.06 -8.80 9.44
C LEU A 144 -9.58 -9.86 8.47
N ALA A 145 -10.68 -10.55 8.82
CA ALA A 145 -11.24 -11.60 7.96
C ALA A 145 -11.72 -11.03 6.61
N GLU A 146 -12.39 -9.87 6.63
CA GLU A 146 -12.84 -9.23 5.40
C GLU A 146 -11.66 -8.66 4.60
N ALA A 147 -10.68 -8.07 5.30
CA ALA A 147 -9.48 -7.54 4.66
C ALA A 147 -8.78 -8.61 3.83
N ARG A 148 -8.71 -9.83 4.38
CA ARG A 148 -8.06 -10.97 3.71
C ARG A 148 -8.73 -11.30 2.37
N GLU A 149 -10.02 -11.11 2.26
CA GLU A 149 -10.77 -11.42 1.04
C GLU A 149 -10.57 -10.38 -0.06
N VAL A 150 -10.24 -9.15 0.30
CA VAL A 150 -10.18 -8.03 -0.66
C VAL A 150 -8.78 -7.52 -0.94
N ILE A 151 -7.83 -7.80 -0.07
CA ILE A 151 -6.46 -7.30 -0.21
C ILE A 151 -5.73 -7.96 -1.38
N VAL A 152 -4.81 -7.22 -1.99
CA VAL A 152 -3.88 -7.79 -2.98
C VAL A 152 -3.30 -9.09 -2.42
N LYS A 153 -3.38 -10.16 -3.19
CA LYS A 153 -3.10 -11.51 -2.72
C LYS A 153 -1.77 -11.64 -1.96
N ALA A 154 -0.70 -11.11 -2.53
CA ALA A 154 0.62 -11.19 -1.88
C ALA A 154 0.67 -10.44 -0.55
N GLN A 155 -0.14 -9.41 -0.38
CA GLN A 155 -0.15 -8.61 0.83
C GLN A 155 -0.93 -9.26 1.99
N ALA A 156 -1.64 -10.34 1.73
CA ALA A 156 -2.35 -11.07 2.80
C ALA A 156 -1.40 -11.51 3.91
N ALA A 157 -0.13 -11.75 3.59
CA ALA A 157 0.88 -12.11 4.58
C ALA A 157 1.07 -11.01 5.63
N PHE A 158 0.86 -9.74 5.28
CA PHE A 158 0.94 -8.66 6.26
C PHE A 158 -0.16 -8.79 7.32
N LEU A 159 -1.35 -9.22 6.91
CA LEU A 159 -2.45 -9.44 7.86
C LEU A 159 -2.14 -10.57 8.82
N ASP A 160 -1.54 -11.64 8.33
CA ASP A 160 -1.13 -12.79 9.16
C ASP A 160 -0.07 -12.37 10.17
N ARG A 161 0.92 -11.61 9.73
CA ARG A 161 2.00 -11.14 10.59
C ARG A 161 1.50 -10.16 11.64
N LEU A 162 0.54 -9.31 11.29
CA LEU A 162 -0.10 -8.42 12.25
C LEU A 162 -0.88 -9.21 13.30
N ALA A 163 -1.65 -10.20 12.88
CA ALA A 163 -2.42 -11.06 13.79
C ALA A 163 -1.51 -11.78 14.79
N GLU A 164 -0.38 -12.33 14.33
CA GLU A 164 0.61 -12.98 15.19
C GLU A 164 1.17 -12.01 16.23
N HIS A 165 1.45 -10.79 15.82
CA HIS A 165 1.97 -9.77 16.72
C HIS A 165 0.94 -9.36 17.78
N SER A 166 -0.32 -9.20 17.39
CA SER A 166 -1.41 -8.84 18.30
C SER A 166 -1.67 -9.91 19.34
N ASP A 167 -1.57 -11.19 18.95
CA ASP A 167 -1.78 -12.32 19.84
C ASP A 167 -0.62 -12.50 20.84
N GLY A 168 0.58 -12.07 20.46
CA GLY A 168 1.76 -12.17 21.30
C GLY A 168 1.89 -11.01 22.29
N GLY A 169 1.03 -10.02 22.19
CA GLY A 169 1.03 -8.85 23.05
C GLY A 169 -0.13 -8.83 23.99
#